data_b732bd39efe15edef238c423bfc696c4
#
_entry.id   b732bd39efe15edef238c423bfc696c4
#
_cell.length_a   1.000
_cell.length_b   1.000
_cell.length_c   1.000
_cell.angle_alpha   90.00
_cell.angle_beta   90.00
_cell.angle_gamma   90.00
#
_symmetry.space_group_name_H-M   'P 1'
#
loop_
_entity.id
_entity.type
_entity.pdbx_description
1 polymer ?
#
loop_
_entity_poly.entity_id
_entity_poly.type
_entity_poly.pdbx_seq_one_letter_code
_entity_poly.pdbx_strand_id
1 'polypeptide(L)'
;RRERRGGPSAVVLGRWGVVGLVGVKCEGTVVSPAWVRDGLSARAAYAQAAERVMDAVRDLERALPQVNRDLGEAADIAPPVSNFTKPAYLSAVEKAKDYIRAGDIFQVVPSQRWTQDFPLPPFSLYRPLRQTNPSPFMFYFNFGGFQVVGASPEILVRVFGQEVTIRPIAGTRRRCATPEEDRALEADLLADEKELAEHLMLLDLGRNDVGRVAKIGTVRPTEEFTIERD
;
A
#
# COMPACT_ATOMS: atom_id res chain seq x y z
N ARG A 1 -6.30 19.61 -2.22
CA ARG A 1 -5.00 20.30 -2.43
C ARG A 1 -4.38 19.78 -3.71
N ARG A 2 -3.77 20.65 -4.48
CA ARG A 2 -3.03 20.28 -5.70
C ARG A 2 -1.56 20.60 -5.50
N GLU A 3 -0.71 19.68 -5.87
CA GLU A 3 0.72 19.93 -5.92
C GLU A 3 1.07 20.87 -7.08
N ARG A 4 2.10 21.68 -6.91
CA ARG A 4 2.57 22.61 -7.96
C ARG A 4 3.27 21.91 -9.13
N ARG A 5 3.60 20.61 -8.99
CA ARG A 5 4.29 19.82 -10.02
C ARG A 5 3.67 18.43 -10.10
N GLY A 6 2.63 18.29 -10.95
CA GLY A 6 2.11 16.98 -11.29
C GLY A 6 0.77 16.68 -10.68
N GLY A 7 0.39 15.93 -9.88
CA GLY A 7 -0.91 15.49 -9.40
C GLY A 7 -1.44 16.21 -8.18
N PRO A 8 -2.65 15.95 -7.78
CA PRO A 8 -3.20 16.45 -6.54
C PRO A 8 -2.48 15.83 -5.35
N SER A 9 -2.28 16.61 -4.27
CA SER A 9 -1.72 16.10 -3.00
C SER A 9 -2.67 15.17 -2.24
N ALA A 10 -3.95 15.16 -2.60
CA ALA A 10 -4.97 14.23 -2.10
C ALA A 10 -6.03 13.99 -3.15
N VAL A 11 -6.48 12.75 -3.25
CA VAL A 11 -7.61 12.32 -4.10
C VAL A 11 -8.63 11.62 -3.22
N VAL A 12 -9.87 12.11 -3.24
CA VAL A 12 -10.99 11.47 -2.55
C VAL A 12 -11.74 10.62 -3.56
N LEU A 13 -11.79 9.31 -3.32
CA LEU A 13 -12.49 8.36 -4.15
C LEU A 13 -13.89 8.11 -3.56
N GLY A 14 -14.93 8.44 -4.34
CA GLY A 14 -16.28 7.99 -4.05
C GLY A 14 -16.45 6.54 -4.53
N ARG A 15 -16.92 5.66 -3.66
CA ARG A 15 -17.23 4.28 -4.06
C ARG A 15 -18.54 4.24 -4.85
N TRP A 16 -18.45 3.90 -6.13
CA TRP A 16 -19.60 3.67 -6.99
C TRP A 16 -20.06 2.19 -6.97
N GLY A 17 -19.13 1.29 -6.68
CA GLY A 17 -19.36 -0.14 -6.56
C GLY A 17 -18.07 -0.88 -6.20
N VAL A 18 -18.24 -2.12 -5.74
CA VAL A 18 -17.15 -3.04 -5.43
C VAL A 18 -17.43 -4.37 -6.10
N VAL A 19 -16.44 -4.93 -6.78
CA VAL A 19 -16.49 -6.31 -7.29
C VAL A 19 -15.53 -7.13 -6.45
N GLY A 20 -16.09 -8.13 -5.74
CA GLY A 20 -15.30 -9.10 -4.98
C GLY A 20 -15.23 -10.43 -5.75
N LEU A 21 -14.04 -11.00 -5.90
CA LEU A 21 -13.85 -12.32 -6.50
C LEU A 21 -13.26 -13.26 -5.44
N VAL A 22 -13.94 -14.39 -5.20
CA VAL A 22 -13.46 -15.45 -4.31
C VAL A 22 -12.85 -16.56 -5.17
N GLY A 23 -11.51 -16.55 -5.28
CA GLY A 23 -10.77 -17.43 -6.21
C GLY A 23 -10.97 -18.93 -5.99
N VAL A 24 -11.17 -19.36 -4.73
CA VAL A 24 -11.36 -20.78 -4.39
C VAL A 24 -12.73 -21.29 -4.86
N LYS A 25 -13.77 -20.44 -4.87
CA LYS A 25 -15.13 -20.83 -5.27
C LYS A 25 -15.52 -20.40 -6.68
N CYS A 26 -14.64 -19.67 -7.36
CA CYS A 26 -14.95 -19.02 -8.66
C CYS A 26 -16.26 -18.20 -8.62
N GLU A 27 -16.59 -17.64 -7.47
CA GLU A 27 -17.77 -16.80 -7.27
C GLU A 27 -17.37 -15.33 -7.29
N GLY A 28 -18.14 -14.51 -7.98
CA GLY A 28 -18.01 -13.07 -8.02
C GLY A 28 -19.22 -12.39 -7.37
N THR A 29 -18.98 -11.40 -6.54
CA THR A 29 -20.05 -10.56 -5.94
C THR A 29 -19.86 -9.12 -6.38
N VAL A 30 -20.90 -8.54 -6.98
CA VAL A 30 -20.93 -7.13 -7.37
C VAL A 30 -21.85 -6.38 -6.42
N VAL A 31 -21.33 -5.35 -5.76
CA VAL A 31 -22.08 -4.52 -4.81
C VAL A 31 -22.00 -3.06 -5.23
N SER A 32 -23.15 -2.39 -5.30
CA SER A 32 -23.22 -0.95 -5.52
C SER A 32 -24.06 -0.29 -4.43
N PRO A 33 -23.54 0.76 -3.76
CA PRO A 33 -24.31 1.46 -2.75
C PRO A 33 -25.43 2.29 -3.39
N ALA A 34 -26.59 2.30 -2.75
CA ALA A 34 -27.69 3.21 -3.08
C ALA A 34 -27.61 4.44 -2.17
N TRP A 35 -27.24 5.60 -2.73
CA TRP A 35 -27.13 6.85 -1.99
C TRP A 35 -28.42 7.67 -2.15
N VAL A 36 -29.13 7.84 -1.05
CA VAL A 36 -30.24 8.79 -0.97
C VAL A 36 -29.64 10.19 -0.75
N ARG A 37 -30.05 11.15 -1.58
CA ARG A 37 -29.62 12.56 -1.51
C ARG A 37 -30.85 13.44 -1.62
N ASP A 38 -30.71 14.72 -1.26
CA ASP A 38 -31.77 15.70 -1.44
C ASP A 38 -32.24 15.73 -2.91
N GLY A 39 -33.53 15.61 -3.12
CA GLY A 39 -34.14 15.55 -4.45
C GLY A 39 -34.12 14.16 -5.13
N LEU A 40 -33.50 13.13 -4.51
CA LEU A 40 -33.48 11.76 -5.05
C LEU A 40 -34.22 10.79 -4.12
N SER A 41 -35.35 10.24 -4.58
CA SER A 41 -36.08 9.25 -3.80
C SER A 41 -35.28 7.95 -3.60
N ALA A 42 -35.56 7.22 -2.51
CA ALA A 42 -34.95 5.92 -2.24
C ALA A 42 -35.12 4.91 -3.40
N ARG A 43 -36.31 4.93 -4.04
CA ARG A 43 -36.61 4.07 -5.20
C ARG A 43 -35.72 4.44 -6.41
N ALA A 44 -35.54 5.72 -6.67
CA ALA A 44 -34.67 6.17 -7.77
C ALA A 44 -33.18 5.89 -7.47
N ALA A 45 -32.73 6.08 -6.22
CA ALA A 45 -31.38 5.73 -5.80
C ALA A 45 -31.11 4.21 -5.96
N TYR A 46 -32.06 3.37 -5.60
CA TYR A 46 -31.97 1.93 -5.79
C TYR A 46 -31.90 1.55 -7.27
N ALA A 47 -32.77 2.15 -8.12
CA ALA A 47 -32.75 1.87 -9.56
C ALA A 47 -31.39 2.22 -10.19
N GLN A 48 -30.80 3.36 -9.83
CA GLN A 48 -29.46 3.73 -10.28
C GLN A 48 -28.37 2.78 -9.78
N ALA A 49 -28.48 2.27 -8.54
CA ALA A 49 -27.55 1.29 -8.02
C ALA A 49 -27.67 -0.05 -8.75
N ALA A 50 -28.89 -0.51 -9.01
CA ALA A 50 -29.16 -1.73 -9.77
C ALA A 50 -28.60 -1.64 -11.20
N GLU A 51 -28.78 -0.51 -11.88
CA GLU A 51 -28.21 -0.28 -13.21
C GLU A 51 -26.68 -0.40 -13.21
N ARG A 52 -25.99 0.22 -12.23
CA ARG A 52 -24.52 0.09 -12.09
C ARG A 52 -24.08 -1.35 -11.87
N VAL A 53 -24.83 -2.14 -11.09
CA VAL A 53 -24.55 -3.58 -10.90
C VAL A 53 -24.67 -4.32 -12.22
N MET A 54 -25.75 -4.10 -12.98
CA MET A 54 -25.94 -4.74 -14.27
C MET A 54 -24.89 -4.34 -15.31
N ASP A 55 -24.45 -3.08 -15.30
CA ASP A 55 -23.35 -2.62 -16.16
C ASP A 55 -22.05 -3.34 -15.83
N ALA A 56 -21.71 -3.43 -14.54
CA ALA A 56 -20.51 -4.13 -14.10
C ALA A 56 -20.54 -5.63 -14.46
N VAL A 57 -21.68 -6.28 -14.32
CA VAL A 57 -21.84 -7.69 -14.72
C VAL A 57 -21.64 -7.83 -16.23
N ARG A 58 -22.28 -6.99 -17.04
CA ARG A 58 -22.08 -7.00 -18.50
C ARG A 58 -20.63 -6.76 -18.91
N ASP A 59 -19.91 -5.87 -18.22
CA ASP A 59 -18.50 -5.62 -18.50
C ASP A 59 -17.62 -6.83 -18.14
N LEU A 60 -17.94 -7.58 -17.08
CA LEU A 60 -17.25 -8.81 -16.69
C LEU A 60 -17.50 -9.98 -17.67
N GLU A 61 -18.66 -10.00 -18.33
CA GLU A 61 -19.02 -11.01 -19.34
C GLU A 61 -18.39 -10.75 -20.72
N ARG A 62 -17.89 -9.54 -20.95
CA ARG A 62 -17.22 -9.21 -22.22
C ARG A 62 -15.93 -10.00 -22.39
N ALA A 63 -15.70 -10.47 -23.62
CA ALA A 63 -14.39 -11.02 -23.97
C ALA A 63 -13.29 -9.99 -23.69
N LEU A 64 -12.18 -10.45 -23.12
CA LEU A 64 -11.02 -9.59 -22.91
C LEU A 64 -10.57 -9.01 -24.25
N PRO A 65 -10.31 -7.72 -24.35
CA PRO A 65 -9.71 -7.15 -25.55
C PRO A 65 -8.46 -7.95 -25.88
N GLN A 66 -8.34 -8.40 -27.14
CA GLN A 66 -7.08 -8.95 -27.62
C GLN A 66 -6.07 -7.81 -27.65
N VAL A 67 -5.39 -7.61 -26.56
CA VAL A 67 -4.19 -6.78 -26.53
C VAL A 67 -3.16 -7.54 -27.36
N ASN A 68 -2.77 -6.98 -28.50
CA ASN A 68 -1.70 -7.50 -29.31
C ASN A 68 -0.50 -7.76 -28.40
N ARG A 69 -0.19 -9.04 -28.15
CA ARG A 69 0.93 -9.46 -27.32
C ARG A 69 2.27 -9.40 -28.06
N ASP A 70 2.35 -8.62 -29.10
CA ASP A 70 3.64 -8.18 -29.59
C ASP A 70 4.29 -7.30 -28.51
N LEU A 71 4.63 -7.98 -27.42
CA LEU A 71 5.76 -7.60 -26.58
C LEU A 71 6.98 -7.80 -27.51
N GLY A 72 7.19 -6.86 -28.42
CA GLY A 72 8.42 -6.80 -29.20
C GLY A 72 9.58 -7.10 -28.26
N GLU A 73 10.66 -7.63 -28.80
CA GLU A 73 11.93 -7.88 -28.11
C GLU A 73 12.12 -6.85 -27.01
N ALA A 74 12.44 -7.28 -25.81
CA ALA A 74 12.50 -6.45 -24.61
C ALA A 74 13.11 -5.10 -25.00
N ALA A 75 12.28 -4.09 -25.12
CA ALA A 75 12.73 -2.76 -25.56
C ALA A 75 13.90 -2.41 -24.67
N ASP A 76 14.99 -1.95 -25.25
CA ASP A 76 16.18 -1.53 -24.54
C ASP A 76 15.77 -0.33 -23.66
N ILE A 77 15.22 -0.66 -22.47
CA ILE A 77 14.69 0.33 -21.54
C ILE A 77 15.88 0.96 -20.85
N ALA A 78 16.09 2.25 -21.06
CA ALA A 78 17.13 3.00 -20.41
C ALA A 78 17.08 2.81 -18.88
N PRO A 79 18.22 2.76 -18.19
CA PRO A 79 18.23 2.59 -16.74
C PRO A 79 17.52 3.75 -16.04
N PRO A 80 16.91 3.52 -14.87
CA PRO A 80 16.21 4.54 -14.11
C PRO A 80 17.17 5.65 -13.66
N VAL A 81 16.72 6.89 -13.70
CA VAL A 81 17.47 8.09 -13.30
C VAL A 81 16.98 8.57 -11.94
N SER A 82 17.89 8.70 -10.98
CA SER A 82 17.61 9.25 -9.67
C SER A 82 17.62 10.79 -9.67
N ASN A 83 16.75 11.39 -8.82
CA ASN A 83 16.80 12.83 -8.54
C ASN A 83 17.93 13.25 -7.59
N PHE A 84 18.68 12.28 -7.03
CA PHE A 84 19.87 12.50 -6.22
C PHE A 84 21.08 11.81 -6.85
N THR A 85 22.25 12.44 -6.77
CA THR A 85 23.50 11.70 -6.94
C THR A 85 23.80 10.90 -5.67
N LYS A 86 24.50 9.77 -5.79
CA LYS A 86 24.88 8.96 -4.62
C LYS A 86 25.62 9.77 -3.54
N PRO A 87 26.63 10.62 -3.85
CA PRO A 87 27.28 11.44 -2.83
C PRO A 87 26.33 12.42 -2.14
N ALA A 88 25.41 13.06 -2.89
CA ALA A 88 24.46 13.98 -2.31
C ALA A 88 23.47 13.28 -1.36
N TYR A 89 23.03 12.07 -1.71
CA TYR A 89 22.17 11.27 -0.83
C TYR A 89 22.90 10.85 0.45
N LEU A 90 24.13 10.36 0.34
CA LEU A 90 24.94 10.00 1.50
C LEU A 90 25.20 11.20 2.43
N SER A 91 25.48 12.38 1.87
CA SER A 91 25.62 13.61 2.65
C SER A 91 24.35 14.00 3.38
N ALA A 92 23.17 13.81 2.75
CA ALA A 92 21.87 14.04 3.40
C ALA A 92 21.63 13.07 4.56
N VAL A 93 22.06 11.80 4.43
CA VAL A 93 21.99 10.80 5.51
C VAL A 93 22.88 11.19 6.69
N GLU A 94 24.13 11.61 6.46
CA GLU A 94 25.00 12.04 7.54
C GLU A 94 24.44 13.27 8.27
N LYS A 95 23.91 14.24 7.54
CA LYS A 95 23.25 15.39 8.14
C LYS A 95 22.01 14.99 8.98
N ALA A 96 21.24 14.02 8.52
CA ALA A 96 20.11 13.48 9.27
C ALA A 96 20.58 12.83 10.59
N LYS A 97 21.69 12.08 10.56
CA LYS A 97 22.29 11.51 11.76
C LYS A 97 22.78 12.57 12.75
N ASP A 98 23.28 13.71 12.26
CA ASP A 98 23.67 14.83 13.12
C ASP A 98 22.46 15.44 13.84
N TYR A 99 21.31 15.59 13.19
CA TYR A 99 20.08 16.04 13.84
C TYR A 99 19.61 15.06 14.92
N ILE A 100 19.76 13.76 14.71
CA ILE A 100 19.44 12.74 15.72
C ILE A 100 20.40 12.89 16.93
N ARG A 101 21.72 13.03 16.69
CA ARG A 101 22.71 13.23 17.77
C ARG A 101 22.50 14.52 18.55
N ALA A 102 22.02 15.56 17.89
CA ALA A 102 21.69 16.85 18.52
C ALA A 102 20.40 16.80 19.35
N GLY A 103 19.58 15.76 19.19
CA GLY A 103 18.28 15.64 19.86
C GLY A 103 17.16 16.41 19.18
N ASP A 104 17.37 16.91 17.95
CA ASP A 104 16.36 17.64 17.20
C ASP A 104 15.25 16.73 16.67
N ILE A 105 15.58 15.48 16.36
CA ILE A 105 14.67 14.47 15.85
C ILE A 105 15.04 13.08 16.39
N PHE A 106 14.07 12.18 16.47
CA PHE A 106 14.30 10.76 16.82
C PHE A 106 14.51 9.89 15.57
N GLN A 107 13.79 10.21 14.51
CA GLN A 107 13.80 9.46 13.26
C GLN A 107 13.55 10.40 12.08
N VAL A 108 14.14 10.06 10.95
CA VAL A 108 13.82 10.64 9.64
C VAL A 108 14.04 9.59 8.56
N VAL A 109 13.17 9.56 7.57
CA VAL A 109 13.27 8.66 6.42
C VAL A 109 13.63 9.48 5.17
N PRO A 110 14.92 9.59 4.82
CA PRO A 110 15.32 10.21 3.57
C PRO A 110 14.81 9.39 2.39
N SER A 111 14.32 10.07 1.36
CA SER A 111 13.81 9.41 0.16
C SER A 111 14.46 9.92 -1.11
N GLN A 112 14.46 9.09 -2.14
CA GLN A 112 14.82 9.49 -3.49
C GLN A 112 13.77 8.99 -4.47
N ARG A 113 13.65 9.67 -5.61
CA ARG A 113 12.77 9.29 -6.71
C ARG A 113 13.59 8.82 -7.89
N TRP A 114 13.21 7.68 -8.43
CA TRP A 114 13.71 7.17 -9.68
C TRP A 114 12.69 7.40 -10.79
N THR A 115 13.16 7.83 -11.93
CA THR A 115 12.33 8.06 -13.13
C THR A 115 12.85 7.19 -14.25
N GLN A 116 11.94 6.49 -14.92
CA GLN A 116 12.23 5.60 -16.03
C GLN A 116 11.11 5.70 -17.04
N ASP A 117 11.43 5.71 -18.32
CA ASP A 117 10.43 5.62 -19.38
C ASP A 117 9.79 4.23 -19.36
N PHE A 118 8.48 4.21 -19.44
CA PHE A 118 7.71 2.96 -19.44
C PHE A 118 6.73 2.97 -20.63
N PRO A 119 7.11 2.35 -21.77
CA PRO A 119 6.32 2.43 -23.00
C PRO A 119 5.09 1.51 -23.01
N LEU A 120 4.98 0.61 -22.03
CA LEU A 120 3.88 -0.35 -21.93
C LEU A 120 2.67 0.25 -21.19
N PRO A 121 1.46 -0.29 -21.39
CA PRO A 121 0.32 0.09 -20.57
C PRO A 121 0.62 -0.10 -19.06
N PRO A 122 0.28 0.84 -18.19
CA PRO A 122 0.63 0.78 -16.76
C PRO A 122 0.20 -0.50 -16.03
N PHE A 123 -0.90 -1.12 -16.45
CA PHE A 123 -1.36 -2.39 -15.90
C PHE A 123 -0.40 -3.56 -16.19
N SER A 124 0.45 -3.42 -17.21
CA SER A 124 1.51 -4.39 -17.52
C SER A 124 2.58 -4.45 -16.43
N LEU A 125 2.73 -3.40 -15.62
CA LEU A 125 3.62 -3.40 -14.45
C LEU A 125 2.96 -4.12 -13.26
N TYR A 126 1.66 -3.94 -13.05
CA TYR A 126 0.94 -4.57 -11.94
C TYR A 126 0.94 -6.11 -12.02
N ARG A 127 0.76 -6.65 -13.21
CA ARG A 127 0.66 -8.10 -13.40
C ARG A 127 1.91 -8.90 -12.96
N PRO A 128 3.13 -8.57 -13.41
CA PRO A 128 4.34 -9.22 -12.91
C PRO A 128 4.63 -8.89 -11.45
N LEU A 129 4.37 -7.65 -10.98
CA LEU A 129 4.54 -7.29 -9.58
C LEU A 129 3.74 -8.21 -8.66
N ARG A 130 2.52 -8.56 -9.04
CA ARG A 130 1.67 -9.50 -8.30
C ARG A 130 2.27 -10.91 -8.20
N GLN A 131 3.09 -11.30 -9.16
CA GLN A 131 3.71 -12.63 -9.18
C GLN A 131 5.07 -12.66 -8.48
N THR A 132 5.85 -11.58 -8.62
CA THR A 132 7.22 -11.51 -8.09
C THR A 132 7.28 -11.03 -6.65
N ASN A 133 6.31 -10.21 -6.24
CA ASN A 133 6.24 -9.67 -4.89
C ASN A 133 4.77 -9.66 -4.41
N PRO A 134 4.16 -10.83 -4.19
CA PRO A 134 2.80 -10.91 -3.66
C PRO A 134 2.76 -10.28 -2.27
N SER A 135 1.77 -9.44 -2.05
CA SER A 135 1.59 -8.72 -0.79
C SER A 135 0.10 -8.73 -0.42
N PRO A 136 -0.25 -8.69 0.88
CA PRO A 136 -1.65 -8.63 1.31
C PRO A 136 -2.42 -7.42 0.74
N PHE A 137 -1.72 -6.31 0.48
CA PHE A 137 -2.32 -5.07 0.01
C PHE A 137 -1.73 -4.64 -1.33
N MET A 138 -2.14 -5.31 -2.39
CA MET A 138 -1.80 -4.94 -3.76
C MET A 138 -2.84 -4.02 -4.35
N PHE A 139 -2.41 -3.00 -5.08
CA PHE A 139 -3.32 -2.05 -5.68
C PHE A 139 -2.86 -1.55 -7.04
N TYR A 140 -3.85 -1.24 -7.86
CA TYR A 140 -3.74 -0.51 -9.11
C TYR A 140 -4.83 0.56 -9.14
N PHE A 141 -4.46 1.80 -8.99
CA PHE A 141 -5.38 2.93 -9.07
C PHE A 141 -5.22 3.66 -10.40
N ASN A 142 -6.30 3.79 -11.13
CA ASN A 142 -6.34 4.57 -12.36
C ASN A 142 -7.11 5.88 -12.14
N PHE A 143 -6.39 7.00 -12.18
CA PHE A 143 -6.92 8.33 -11.99
C PHE A 143 -7.14 9.08 -13.33
N GLY A 144 -7.13 8.37 -14.46
CA GLY A 144 -7.26 8.92 -15.79
C GLY A 144 -5.94 9.49 -16.33
N GLY A 145 -5.44 10.57 -15.76
CA GLY A 145 -4.20 11.21 -16.21
C GLY A 145 -2.90 10.56 -15.69
N PHE A 146 -3.00 9.72 -14.67
CA PHE A 146 -1.88 8.95 -14.11
C PHE A 146 -2.40 7.70 -13.39
N GLN A 147 -1.52 6.74 -13.16
CA GLN A 147 -1.81 5.51 -12.43
C GLN A 147 -0.87 5.36 -11.23
N VAL A 148 -1.36 4.69 -10.19
CA VAL A 148 -0.54 4.30 -9.04
C VAL A 148 -0.60 2.78 -8.88
N VAL A 149 0.57 2.16 -8.88
CA VAL A 149 0.74 0.71 -8.76
C VAL A 149 1.57 0.41 -7.53
N GLY A 150 1.14 -0.53 -6.71
CA GLY A 150 1.89 -0.86 -5.51
C GLY A 150 1.56 -2.22 -4.93
N ALA A 151 2.49 -2.67 -4.08
CA ALA A 151 2.38 -3.82 -3.22
C ALA A 151 2.84 -3.40 -1.83
N SER A 152 1.99 -3.49 -0.82
CA SER A 152 2.30 -3.09 0.54
C SER A 152 2.09 -4.26 1.50
N PRO A 153 3.06 -4.58 2.36
CA PRO A 153 2.91 -5.58 3.40
C PRO A 153 2.14 -5.06 4.62
N GLU A 154 2.01 -3.74 4.74
CA GLU A 154 1.58 -3.07 5.96
C GLU A 154 0.31 -2.25 5.75
N ILE A 155 -0.55 -2.25 6.76
CA ILE A 155 -1.72 -1.36 6.83
C ILE A 155 -1.32 -0.04 7.50
N LEU A 156 -1.84 1.07 7.01
CA LEU A 156 -1.73 2.35 7.70
C LEU A 156 -2.60 2.35 8.97
N VAL A 157 -3.89 2.04 8.80
CA VAL A 157 -4.86 1.94 9.88
C VAL A 157 -6.03 1.06 9.41
N ARG A 158 -6.54 0.22 10.30
CA ARG A 158 -7.75 -0.56 10.08
C ARG A 158 -8.82 -0.18 11.10
N VAL A 159 -10.04 0.04 10.61
CA VAL A 159 -11.21 0.22 11.47
C VAL A 159 -12.21 -0.87 11.15
N PHE A 160 -12.55 -1.67 12.13
CA PHE A 160 -13.56 -2.71 12.02
C PHE A 160 -14.53 -2.63 13.20
N GLY A 161 -15.80 -2.39 12.91
CA GLY A 161 -16.78 -2.10 13.96
C GLY A 161 -16.41 -0.84 14.74
N GLN A 162 -16.07 -1.00 16.00
CA GLN A 162 -15.64 0.07 16.90
C GLN A 162 -14.14 -0.06 17.28
N GLU A 163 -13.43 -0.96 16.64
CA GLU A 163 -12.01 -1.20 16.92
C GLU A 163 -11.14 -0.52 15.87
N VAL A 164 -10.14 0.24 16.33
CA VAL A 164 -9.10 0.86 15.51
C VAL A 164 -7.80 0.13 15.76
N THR A 165 -7.19 -0.40 14.72
CA THR A 165 -5.94 -1.16 14.77
C THR A 165 -4.88 -0.45 13.94
N ILE A 166 -3.70 -0.26 14.52
CA ILE A 166 -2.44 0.10 13.84
C ILE A 166 -1.47 -1.07 14.06
N ARG A 167 -0.68 -1.38 13.04
CA ARG A 167 0.27 -2.49 13.09
C ARG A 167 1.60 -2.03 12.50
N PRO A 168 2.46 -1.43 13.31
CA PRO A 168 3.78 -1.02 12.87
C PRO A 168 4.67 -2.25 12.62
N ILE A 169 5.45 -2.21 11.55
CA ILE A 169 6.45 -3.22 11.19
C ILE A 169 7.81 -2.55 11.21
N ALA A 170 8.78 -3.15 11.89
CA ALA A 170 10.16 -2.71 11.91
C ALA A 170 11.10 -3.91 11.96
N GLY A 171 12.28 -3.75 11.36
CA GLY A 171 13.29 -4.80 11.31
C GLY A 171 12.97 -5.89 10.30
N THR A 172 13.96 -6.25 9.51
CA THR A 172 13.81 -7.34 8.52
C THR A 172 15.08 -8.18 8.44
N ARG A 173 14.88 -9.46 8.14
CA ARG A 173 15.96 -10.38 7.73
C ARG A 173 15.51 -11.08 6.46
N ARG A 174 16.47 -11.46 5.62
CA ARG A 174 16.18 -12.23 4.41
C ARG A 174 15.63 -13.61 4.78
N ARG A 175 14.78 -14.16 3.93
CA ARG A 175 14.40 -15.57 4.01
C ARG A 175 15.58 -16.44 3.58
N CYS A 176 15.69 -17.61 4.17
CA CYS A 176 16.74 -18.59 3.87
C CYS A 176 16.19 -19.85 3.22
N ALA A 177 17.11 -20.72 2.74
CA ALA A 177 16.73 -21.95 2.07
C ALA A 177 16.26 -23.04 3.06
N THR A 178 16.68 -22.97 4.30
CA THR A 178 16.35 -23.98 5.32
C THR A 178 15.61 -23.37 6.51
N PRO A 179 14.72 -24.13 7.16
CA PRO A 179 14.02 -23.68 8.37
C PRO A 179 14.96 -23.40 9.54
N GLU A 180 16.12 -24.06 9.60
CA GLU A 180 17.15 -23.87 10.63
C GLU A 180 17.80 -22.50 10.51
N GLU A 181 18.17 -22.11 9.29
CA GLU A 181 18.72 -20.77 8.99
C GLU A 181 17.70 -19.68 9.25
N ASP A 182 16.44 -19.88 8.87
CA ASP A 182 15.35 -18.93 9.13
C ASP A 182 15.18 -18.71 10.67
N ARG A 183 15.25 -19.79 11.47
CA ARG A 183 15.19 -19.66 12.95
C ARG A 183 16.40 -18.93 13.51
N ALA A 184 17.58 -19.12 12.96
CA ALA A 184 18.78 -18.42 13.39
C ALA A 184 18.66 -16.90 13.11
N LEU A 185 18.15 -16.51 11.93
CA LEU A 185 17.91 -15.13 11.61
C LEU A 185 16.76 -14.49 12.40
N GLU A 186 15.74 -15.25 12.77
CA GLU A 186 14.70 -14.80 13.70
C GLU A 186 15.30 -14.48 15.09
N ALA A 187 16.13 -15.37 15.62
CA ALA A 187 16.84 -15.12 16.88
C ALA A 187 17.79 -13.91 16.80
N ASP A 188 18.50 -13.75 15.69
CA ASP A 188 19.36 -12.60 15.42
C ASP A 188 18.56 -11.29 15.39
N LEU A 189 17.40 -11.28 14.71
CA LEU A 189 16.52 -10.09 14.64
C LEU A 189 15.98 -9.72 16.03
N LEU A 190 15.55 -10.70 16.83
CA LEU A 190 15.05 -10.48 18.20
C LEU A 190 16.15 -10.11 19.21
N ALA A 191 17.41 -10.31 18.86
CA ALA A 191 18.55 -9.89 19.67
C ALA A 191 19.15 -8.54 19.23
N ASP A 192 18.68 -7.98 18.12
CA ASP A 192 19.19 -6.71 17.57
C ASP A 192 18.59 -5.52 18.34
N GLU A 193 19.38 -4.93 19.22
CA GLU A 193 18.94 -3.80 20.07
C GLU A 193 18.44 -2.60 19.27
N LYS A 194 19.03 -2.34 18.09
CA LYS A 194 18.60 -1.23 17.22
C LYS A 194 17.21 -1.49 16.65
N GLU A 195 16.97 -2.70 16.13
CA GLU A 195 15.68 -3.07 15.55
C GLU A 195 14.58 -3.13 16.62
N LEU A 196 14.90 -3.62 17.82
CA LEU A 196 13.98 -3.60 18.97
C LEU A 196 13.63 -2.17 19.40
N ALA A 197 14.61 -1.27 19.46
CA ALA A 197 14.38 0.13 19.82
C ALA A 197 13.52 0.85 18.77
N GLU A 198 13.73 0.58 17.48
CA GLU A 198 12.92 1.12 16.40
C GLU A 198 11.47 0.62 16.49
N HIS A 199 11.28 -0.68 16.70
CA HIS A 199 9.94 -1.26 16.86
C HIS A 199 9.19 -0.66 18.05
N LEU A 200 9.85 -0.53 19.21
CA LEU A 200 9.28 0.08 20.41
C LEU A 200 8.87 1.55 20.17
N MET A 201 9.71 2.31 19.47
CA MET A 201 9.42 3.69 19.10
C MET A 201 8.17 3.79 18.20
N LEU A 202 8.06 2.93 17.19
CA LEU A 202 6.90 2.90 16.29
C LEU A 202 5.63 2.43 17.01
N LEU A 203 5.74 1.47 17.92
CA LEU A 203 4.64 1.01 18.77
C LEU A 203 4.11 2.13 19.66
N ASP A 204 4.99 2.90 20.29
CA ASP A 204 4.60 4.04 21.12
C ASP A 204 3.97 5.18 20.30
N LEU A 205 4.49 5.46 19.12
CA LEU A 205 3.89 6.38 18.17
C LEU A 205 2.46 5.93 17.77
N GLY A 206 2.29 4.65 17.46
CA GLY A 206 0.99 4.06 17.14
C GLY A 206 -0.01 4.16 18.29
N ARG A 207 0.44 3.94 19.52
CA ARG A 207 -0.39 4.13 20.73
C ARG A 207 -0.85 5.57 20.87
N ASN A 208 0.02 6.55 20.64
CA ASN A 208 -0.33 7.96 20.65
C ASN A 208 -1.37 8.31 19.59
N ASP A 209 -1.20 7.82 18.36
CA ASP A 209 -2.11 8.10 17.26
C ASP A 209 -3.51 7.49 17.49
N VAL A 210 -3.58 6.24 17.94
CA VAL A 210 -4.84 5.59 18.32
C VAL A 210 -5.48 6.32 19.51
N GLY A 211 -4.67 6.74 20.48
CA GLY A 211 -5.14 7.45 21.67
C GLY A 211 -5.90 8.73 21.41
N ARG A 212 -5.67 9.38 20.26
CA ARG A 212 -6.38 10.61 19.82
C ARG A 212 -7.86 10.36 19.47
N VAL A 213 -8.22 9.14 19.12
CA VAL A 213 -9.59 8.79 18.65
C VAL A 213 -10.25 7.68 19.50
N ALA A 214 -9.49 6.99 20.31
CA ALA A 214 -9.97 5.92 21.17
C ALA A 214 -10.56 6.46 22.48
N LYS A 215 -11.40 5.66 23.12
CA LYS A 215 -11.87 5.94 24.49
C LYS A 215 -10.69 5.85 25.47
N ILE A 216 -10.65 6.75 26.44
CA ILE A 216 -9.60 6.78 27.48
C ILE A 216 -9.51 5.42 28.17
N GLY A 217 -8.29 4.90 28.30
CA GLY A 217 -8.00 3.62 28.98
C GLY A 217 -8.25 2.37 28.12
N THR A 218 -8.61 2.50 26.84
CA THR A 218 -8.86 1.35 25.95
C THR A 218 -7.72 1.02 25.01
N VAL A 219 -6.71 1.89 24.89
CA VAL A 219 -5.55 1.66 24.03
C VAL A 219 -4.61 0.66 24.71
N ARG A 220 -4.32 -0.42 24.03
CA ARG A 220 -3.40 -1.46 24.50
C ARG A 220 -2.70 -2.14 23.33
N PRO A 221 -1.44 -2.54 23.45
CA PRO A 221 -0.83 -3.48 22.54
C PRO A 221 -1.55 -4.83 22.65
N THR A 222 -1.74 -5.49 21.51
CA THR A 222 -2.31 -6.85 21.42
C THR A 222 -1.22 -7.87 21.14
N GLU A 223 -0.19 -7.46 20.40
CA GLU A 223 0.98 -8.26 20.04
C GLU A 223 2.21 -7.35 20.08
N GLU A 224 3.32 -7.84 20.58
CA GLU A 224 4.59 -7.13 20.67
C GLU A 224 5.73 -8.06 20.25
N PHE A 225 6.69 -7.55 19.48
CA PHE A 225 7.91 -8.26 19.06
C PHE A 225 7.65 -9.64 18.42
N THR A 226 6.59 -9.74 17.61
CA THR A 226 6.27 -10.95 16.85
C THR A 226 6.98 -10.95 15.49
N ILE A 227 7.40 -12.13 15.04
CA ILE A 227 8.03 -12.31 13.73
C ILE A 227 7.00 -12.82 12.72
N GLU A 228 6.91 -12.16 11.58
CA GLU A 228 6.13 -12.61 10.44
C GLU A 228 7.04 -13.17 9.35
N ARG A 229 6.56 -14.21 8.69
CA ARG A 229 7.30 -14.88 7.61
C ARG A 229 6.53 -14.70 6.32
N ASP A 230 6.94 -13.74 5.52
CA ASP A 230 6.36 -13.43 4.20
C ASP A 230 7.19 -14.06 3.07
#